data_fe549ff689122e5fd46e4beaefbe5b16
#
_entry.id   fe549ff689122e5fd46e4beaefbe5b16
#
_cell.length_a   1.000
_cell.length_b   1.000
_cell.length_c   1.000
_cell.angle_alpha   90.00
_cell.angle_beta   90.00
_cell.angle_gamma   90.00
#
_symmetry.space_group_name_H-M   'P 1'
#
loop_
_entity.id
_entity.type
_entity.pdbx_description
1 polymer ?
#
loop_
_entity_poly.entity_id
_entity_poly.type
_entity_poly.pdbx_seq_one_letter_code
_entity_poly.pdbx_strand_id
1 'polypeptide(L)'
;MPYKYFPHTQQDIDDMLAQCNVNSIDCLFSDIPNAIRFRKEFHIPEEKSEIEIRQFFNDLGKENRQLTCFSGAGVYDKYTPAVIPSLVNRSEFLTSYTPYQAEVSQGTLHYIFEFQTMMAELTGLPVSNASMYDGATATAEAMLMAAAINRKANTVLVSETIDPKIMAVLQTYAHFCHVDLKTIPSNDGATDIDNLRAMTTENSVAGVIVQQPNYWGIIENYTGFADICHEAGALFMMNANPSDLALLKSPGEWNADVAVGEGQSLGIPMSWGGPYLGYMCGTEKLMRKRPGRIVGQTIDEDDKRCFVLTLQAREQHIRRQKATSNICSNQSLMALWVTIYLSIMGKEGLKQAAQLSCNGAHYLYDQLLHTGRFKPVFNKPFFNEFVVSFDGDVEALQNHWMQEGFFGGIQTSKHNLMFAVTEQRTKEQIDKLVSTII
;
A
#
# COMPACT_ATOMS: atom_id res chain seq x y z
N MET A 1 -28.67 27.65 -21.44
CA MET A 1 -27.78 27.50 -22.62
C MET A 1 -27.63 26.00 -22.88
N PRO A 2 -27.61 25.58 -24.15
CA PRO A 2 -27.31 24.16 -24.42
C PRO A 2 -25.88 23.88 -23.95
N TYR A 3 -25.69 22.76 -23.19
CA TYR A 3 -24.37 22.34 -22.72
C TYR A 3 -23.47 22.05 -23.93
N LYS A 4 -22.25 22.58 -23.94
CA LYS A 4 -21.30 22.49 -25.07
C LYS A 4 -20.97 21.04 -25.48
N TYR A 5 -21.15 20.08 -24.58
CA TYR A 5 -20.85 18.66 -24.79
C TYR A 5 -22.09 17.82 -25.11
N PHE A 6 -23.29 18.42 -25.14
CA PHE A 6 -24.54 17.80 -25.59
C PHE A 6 -24.91 18.32 -26.98
N PRO A 7 -24.63 17.57 -28.03
CA PRO A 7 -24.82 18.06 -29.39
C PRO A 7 -26.27 18.06 -29.85
N HIS A 8 -27.18 17.51 -29.05
CA HIS A 8 -28.59 17.37 -29.41
C HIS A 8 -29.31 18.72 -29.40
N THR A 9 -30.02 19.00 -30.47
CA THR A 9 -30.95 20.11 -30.55
C THR A 9 -32.25 19.78 -29.82
N GLN A 10 -33.13 20.78 -29.60
CA GLN A 10 -34.44 20.52 -29.01
C GLN A 10 -35.26 19.58 -29.90
N GLN A 11 -35.16 19.70 -31.22
CA GLN A 11 -35.83 18.80 -32.15
C GLN A 11 -35.37 17.35 -32.00
N ASP A 12 -34.08 17.14 -31.86
CA ASP A 12 -33.52 15.78 -31.62
C ASP A 12 -34.07 15.17 -30.32
N ILE A 13 -34.21 16.00 -29.26
CA ILE A 13 -34.80 15.58 -28.00
C ILE A 13 -36.27 15.21 -28.15
N ASP A 14 -37.03 16.04 -28.83
CA ASP A 14 -38.45 15.81 -29.05
C ASP A 14 -38.70 14.54 -29.90
N ASP A 15 -37.88 14.32 -30.92
CA ASP A 15 -37.92 13.12 -31.77
C ASP A 15 -37.58 11.84 -30.96
N MET A 16 -36.57 11.92 -30.08
CA MET A 16 -36.22 10.80 -29.20
C MET A 16 -37.33 10.51 -28.18
N LEU A 17 -37.94 11.54 -27.58
CA LEU A 17 -39.08 11.37 -26.66
C LEU A 17 -40.29 10.75 -27.37
N ALA A 18 -40.58 11.16 -28.62
CA ALA A 18 -41.62 10.55 -29.43
C ALA A 18 -41.36 9.05 -29.70
N GLN A 19 -40.12 8.66 -30.00
CA GLN A 19 -39.74 7.24 -30.15
C GLN A 19 -39.94 6.45 -28.89
N CYS A 20 -39.71 7.05 -27.72
CA CYS A 20 -39.94 6.44 -26.42
C CYS A 20 -41.41 6.46 -25.98
N ASN A 21 -42.31 7.05 -26.76
CA ASN A 21 -43.74 7.29 -26.43
C ASN A 21 -43.92 8.04 -25.11
N VAL A 22 -43.07 9.02 -24.79
CA VAL A 22 -43.16 9.88 -23.60
C VAL A 22 -43.14 11.34 -23.98
N ASN A 23 -43.81 12.19 -23.17
CA ASN A 23 -44.02 13.60 -23.49
C ASN A 23 -42.93 14.51 -22.88
N SER A 24 -42.09 14.01 -22.03
CA SER A 24 -41.02 14.79 -21.42
C SER A 24 -39.93 13.87 -20.86
N ILE A 25 -38.72 14.41 -20.66
CA ILE A 25 -37.61 13.75 -19.98
C ILE A 25 -38.04 13.32 -18.57
N ASP A 26 -38.89 14.07 -17.88
CA ASP A 26 -39.39 13.73 -16.55
C ASP A 26 -40.17 12.40 -16.51
N CYS A 27 -40.82 12.03 -17.59
CA CYS A 27 -41.53 10.76 -17.70
C CYS A 27 -40.57 9.54 -17.66
N LEU A 28 -39.32 9.72 -18.09
CA LEU A 28 -38.30 8.66 -18.05
C LEU A 28 -37.92 8.27 -16.63
N PHE A 29 -38.24 9.11 -15.64
CA PHE A 29 -37.96 8.91 -14.23
C PHE A 29 -39.21 8.54 -13.41
N SER A 30 -40.25 8.00 -14.09
CA SER A 30 -41.52 7.62 -13.44
C SER A 30 -41.38 6.56 -12.37
N ASP A 31 -40.32 5.74 -12.43
CA ASP A 31 -39.99 4.70 -11.43
C ASP A 31 -39.54 5.27 -10.07
N ILE A 32 -39.13 6.55 -10.05
CA ILE A 32 -38.73 7.23 -8.82
C ILE A 32 -39.98 7.76 -8.11
N PRO A 33 -40.31 7.26 -6.90
CA PRO A 33 -41.43 7.77 -6.14
C PRO A 33 -41.36 9.27 -5.90
N ASN A 34 -42.46 9.99 -6.09
CA ASN A 34 -42.49 11.45 -5.93
C ASN A 34 -42.01 11.95 -4.56
N ALA A 35 -42.19 11.16 -3.51
CA ALA A 35 -41.78 11.50 -2.15
C ALA A 35 -40.26 11.62 -1.96
N ILE A 36 -39.47 10.92 -2.79
CA ILE A 36 -38.01 10.90 -2.71
C ILE A 36 -37.33 11.58 -3.91
N ARG A 37 -38.13 12.00 -4.89
CA ARG A 37 -37.61 12.68 -6.09
C ARG A 37 -37.09 14.06 -5.72
N PHE A 38 -35.79 14.31 -5.97
CA PHE A 38 -35.19 15.62 -5.76
C PHE A 38 -35.69 16.62 -6.83
N ARG A 39 -36.23 17.73 -6.38
CA ARG A 39 -36.82 18.77 -7.23
C ARG A 39 -36.30 20.19 -6.95
N LYS A 40 -35.31 20.27 -6.03
CA LYS A 40 -34.73 21.57 -5.68
C LYS A 40 -33.56 21.87 -6.61
N GLU A 41 -33.23 23.14 -6.73
CA GLU A 41 -31.98 23.53 -7.37
C GLU A 41 -30.78 23.03 -6.55
N PHE A 42 -29.73 22.62 -7.24
CA PHE A 42 -28.47 22.23 -6.59
C PHE A 42 -27.72 23.48 -6.17
N HIS A 43 -27.37 23.57 -4.90
CA HIS A 43 -26.46 24.59 -4.40
C HIS A 43 -25.01 24.23 -4.75
N ILE A 44 -24.67 24.33 -6.01
CA ILE A 44 -23.30 24.15 -6.51
C ILE A 44 -22.74 25.52 -6.92
N PRO A 45 -21.43 25.74 -6.82
CA PRO A 45 -20.82 26.98 -7.30
C PRO A 45 -21.15 27.24 -8.79
N GLU A 46 -21.25 28.50 -9.16
CA GLU A 46 -21.38 28.89 -10.56
C GLU A 46 -20.15 28.45 -11.38
N GLU A 47 -20.36 28.27 -12.68
CA GLU A 47 -19.27 27.92 -13.60
C GLU A 47 -18.19 29.00 -13.61
N LYS A 48 -16.94 28.58 -13.64
CA LYS A 48 -15.78 29.47 -13.69
C LYS A 48 -14.93 29.15 -14.92
N SER A 49 -14.27 30.19 -15.43
CA SER A 49 -13.27 30.04 -16.48
C SER A 49 -12.03 29.26 -15.96
N GLU A 50 -11.25 28.72 -16.87
CA GLU A 50 -9.98 28.03 -16.50
C GLU A 50 -9.06 28.95 -15.70
N ILE A 51 -8.94 30.24 -16.05
CA ILE A 51 -8.11 31.22 -15.33
C ILE A 51 -8.56 31.35 -13.87
N GLU A 52 -9.88 31.52 -13.66
CA GLU A 52 -10.46 31.67 -12.31
C GLU A 52 -10.26 30.42 -11.46
N ILE A 53 -10.42 29.23 -12.06
CA ILE A 53 -10.17 27.95 -11.37
C ILE A 53 -8.69 27.82 -11.00
N ARG A 54 -7.78 28.11 -11.92
CA ARG A 54 -6.34 28.09 -11.66
C ARG A 54 -5.96 29.07 -10.57
N GLN A 55 -6.50 30.29 -10.59
CA GLN A 55 -6.24 31.28 -9.56
C GLN A 55 -6.75 30.81 -8.20
N PHE A 56 -7.98 30.31 -8.14
CA PHE A 56 -8.58 29.78 -6.91
C PHE A 56 -7.71 28.69 -6.27
N PHE A 57 -7.31 27.68 -7.07
CA PHE A 57 -6.47 26.58 -6.54
C PHE A 57 -5.02 27.01 -6.23
N ASN A 58 -4.47 27.97 -6.96
CA ASN A 58 -3.16 28.54 -6.62
C ASN A 58 -3.22 29.29 -5.29
N ASP A 59 -4.26 30.04 -5.01
CA ASP A 59 -4.40 30.77 -3.76
C ASP A 59 -4.66 29.81 -2.59
N LEU A 60 -5.51 28.81 -2.77
CA LEU A 60 -5.73 27.75 -1.80
C LEU A 60 -4.43 26.96 -1.53
N GLY A 61 -3.65 26.71 -2.58
CA GLY A 61 -2.34 26.04 -2.45
C GLY A 61 -1.33 26.77 -1.57
N LYS A 62 -1.39 28.12 -1.54
CA LYS A 62 -0.50 28.94 -0.69
C LYS A 62 -0.80 28.81 0.81
N GLU A 63 -1.97 28.33 1.18
CA GLU A 63 -2.33 28.08 2.58
C GLU A 63 -1.64 26.81 3.11
N ASN A 64 -1.15 25.91 2.23
CA ASN A 64 -0.40 24.74 2.62
C ASN A 64 1.02 25.13 3.04
N ARG A 65 1.48 24.52 4.12
CA ARG A 65 2.86 24.66 4.61
C ARG A 65 3.70 23.49 4.14
N GLN A 66 4.88 23.78 3.61
CA GLN A 66 5.88 22.75 3.38
C GLN A 66 6.62 22.48 4.69
N LEU A 67 6.46 21.27 5.20
CA LEU A 67 7.08 20.84 6.45
C LEU A 67 8.14 19.77 6.16
N THR A 68 9.25 19.83 6.87
CA THR A 68 10.23 18.73 6.88
C THR A 68 9.64 17.57 7.67
N CYS A 69 9.40 16.44 6.99
CA CYS A 69 8.66 15.31 7.55
C CYS A 69 9.59 14.34 8.29
N PHE A 70 9.27 14.03 9.55
CA PHE A 70 9.90 12.99 10.37
C PHE A 70 8.89 11.91 10.79
N SER A 71 7.86 11.70 9.98
CA SER A 71 6.78 10.75 10.24
C SER A 71 6.80 9.61 9.23
N GLY A 72 6.25 8.47 9.65
CA GLY A 72 6.15 7.25 8.87
C GLY A 72 4.78 6.58 9.03
N ALA A 73 4.70 5.51 9.83
CA ALA A 73 3.50 4.71 10.03
C ALA A 73 2.96 4.10 8.74
N GLY A 74 3.86 3.49 7.96
CA GLY A 74 3.54 2.76 6.73
C GLY A 74 3.63 3.60 5.45
N VAL A 75 3.80 4.93 5.55
CA VAL A 75 4.01 5.84 4.40
C VAL A 75 5.19 6.75 4.69
N TYR A 76 6.15 6.80 3.78
CA TYR A 76 7.44 7.43 4.02
C TYR A 76 7.77 8.46 2.94
N ASP A 77 8.35 9.61 3.37
CA ASP A 77 8.81 10.67 2.47
C ASP A 77 10.13 10.26 1.80
N LYS A 78 10.03 9.39 0.80
CA LYS A 78 11.16 8.86 0.02
C LYS A 78 11.49 9.75 -1.17
N TYR A 79 12.76 9.74 -1.59
CA TYR A 79 13.17 10.47 -2.77
C TYR A 79 12.63 9.85 -4.05
N THR A 80 12.03 10.69 -4.89
CA THR A 80 11.57 10.34 -6.23
C THR A 80 12.51 10.90 -7.28
N PRO A 81 13.28 10.09 -8.03
CA PRO A 81 14.07 10.57 -9.16
C PRO A 81 13.22 11.33 -10.19
N ALA A 82 13.68 12.53 -10.60
CA ALA A 82 12.90 13.44 -11.45
C ALA A 82 12.51 12.85 -12.82
N VAL A 83 13.23 11.86 -13.31
CA VAL A 83 12.93 11.19 -14.58
C VAL A 83 11.68 10.32 -14.51
N ILE A 84 11.31 9.80 -13.32
CA ILE A 84 10.17 8.89 -13.17
C ILE A 84 8.85 9.55 -13.58
N PRO A 85 8.43 10.70 -13.01
CA PRO A 85 7.21 11.36 -13.45
C PRO A 85 7.24 11.74 -14.93
N SER A 86 8.39 12.11 -15.48
CA SER A 86 8.52 12.41 -16.92
C SER A 86 8.23 11.20 -17.81
N LEU A 87 8.64 10.01 -17.40
CA LEU A 87 8.38 8.77 -18.14
C LEU A 87 6.95 8.28 -17.95
N VAL A 88 6.46 8.24 -16.71
CA VAL A 88 5.13 7.72 -16.37
C VAL A 88 4.01 8.57 -16.97
N ASN A 89 4.21 9.89 -17.09
CA ASN A 89 3.25 10.81 -17.70
C ASN A 89 3.21 10.77 -19.24
N ARG A 90 4.00 9.94 -19.89
CA ARG A 90 3.89 9.76 -21.35
C ARG A 90 2.53 9.14 -21.68
N SER A 91 1.92 9.61 -22.74
CA SER A 91 0.56 9.17 -23.13
C SER A 91 0.46 7.67 -23.35
N GLU A 92 1.52 7.04 -23.83
CA GLU A 92 1.59 5.59 -24.09
C GLU A 92 1.35 4.75 -22.82
N PHE A 93 1.73 5.28 -21.65
CA PHE A 93 1.51 4.64 -20.35
C PHE A 93 0.28 5.18 -19.63
N LEU A 94 0.15 6.51 -19.59
CA LEU A 94 -0.91 7.19 -18.82
C LEU A 94 -2.32 6.81 -19.30
N THR A 95 -2.51 6.65 -20.62
CA THR A 95 -3.81 6.29 -21.21
C THR A 95 -3.99 4.79 -21.40
N SER A 96 -3.00 3.96 -21.08
CA SER A 96 -3.11 2.51 -21.22
C SER A 96 -4.13 1.94 -20.23
N TYR A 97 -4.88 0.94 -20.68
CA TYR A 97 -5.79 0.18 -19.85
C TYR A 97 -5.25 -1.23 -19.61
N THR A 98 -6.05 -2.11 -19.06
CA THR A 98 -5.67 -3.51 -18.84
C THR A 98 -5.23 -4.18 -20.13
N PRO A 99 -4.04 -4.82 -20.16
CA PRO A 99 -3.45 -5.38 -21.38
C PRO A 99 -4.07 -6.73 -21.75
N TYR A 100 -5.38 -6.76 -22.05
CA TYR A 100 -6.07 -8.01 -22.47
C TYR A 100 -5.62 -8.52 -23.84
N GLN A 101 -5.35 -7.61 -24.77
CA GLN A 101 -4.87 -7.95 -26.11
C GLN A 101 -3.34 -7.88 -26.10
N ALA A 102 -2.70 -9.05 -26.03
CA ALA A 102 -1.24 -9.16 -25.99
C ALA A 102 -0.58 -8.51 -27.20
N GLU A 103 -1.20 -8.60 -28.38
CA GLU A 103 -0.69 -8.12 -29.66
C GLU A 103 -0.39 -6.61 -29.66
N VAL A 104 -1.20 -5.82 -28.96
CA VAL A 104 -1.08 -4.35 -28.91
C VAL A 104 -0.54 -3.84 -27.57
N SER A 105 -0.31 -4.71 -26.61
CA SER A 105 0.04 -4.35 -25.23
C SER A 105 1.40 -4.87 -24.75
N GLN A 106 2.29 -5.21 -25.69
CA GLN A 106 3.59 -5.82 -25.34
C GLN A 106 4.43 -4.96 -24.39
N GLY A 107 4.45 -3.65 -24.59
CA GLY A 107 5.19 -2.73 -23.70
C GLY A 107 4.66 -2.75 -22.27
N THR A 108 3.32 -2.73 -22.10
CA THR A 108 2.68 -2.81 -20.80
C THR A 108 2.91 -4.18 -20.13
N LEU A 109 2.76 -5.25 -20.85
CA LEU A 109 3.02 -6.61 -20.34
C LEU A 109 4.50 -6.78 -19.96
N HIS A 110 5.43 -6.21 -20.75
CA HIS A 110 6.85 -6.29 -20.48
C HIS A 110 7.21 -5.64 -19.14
N TYR A 111 6.83 -4.38 -18.89
CA TYR A 111 7.19 -3.75 -17.63
C TYR A 111 6.50 -4.41 -16.42
N ILE A 112 5.30 -4.97 -16.59
CA ILE A 112 4.66 -5.75 -15.51
C ILE A 112 5.47 -7.01 -15.22
N PHE A 113 5.97 -7.69 -16.25
CA PHE A 113 6.83 -8.85 -16.07
C PHE A 113 8.13 -8.49 -15.33
N GLU A 114 8.74 -7.36 -15.67
CA GLU A 114 9.92 -6.85 -14.95
C GLU A 114 9.62 -6.49 -13.50
N PHE A 115 8.48 -5.83 -13.23
CA PHE A 115 8.00 -5.58 -11.87
C PHE A 115 7.89 -6.89 -11.07
N GLN A 116 7.27 -7.91 -11.65
CA GLN A 116 7.13 -9.22 -10.99
C GLN A 116 8.50 -9.84 -10.66
N THR A 117 9.44 -9.75 -11.58
CA THR A 117 10.81 -10.26 -11.40
C THR A 117 11.51 -9.52 -10.26
N MET A 118 11.49 -8.19 -10.28
CA MET A 118 12.15 -7.36 -9.26
C MET A 118 11.57 -7.59 -7.88
N MET A 119 10.24 -7.70 -7.76
CA MET A 119 9.59 -7.97 -6.48
C MET A 119 9.86 -9.39 -5.98
N ALA A 120 9.93 -10.37 -6.88
CA ALA A 120 10.30 -11.75 -6.53
C ALA A 120 11.74 -11.82 -6.00
N GLU A 121 12.68 -11.17 -6.65
CA GLU A 121 14.08 -11.10 -6.21
C GLU A 121 14.20 -10.38 -4.86
N LEU A 122 13.54 -9.25 -4.69
CA LEU A 122 13.61 -8.45 -3.47
C LEU A 122 13.03 -9.18 -2.25
N THR A 123 11.94 -9.92 -2.46
CA THR A 123 11.29 -10.70 -1.38
C THR A 123 11.93 -12.09 -1.16
N GLY A 124 12.77 -12.56 -2.08
CA GLY A 124 13.34 -13.91 -2.06
C GLY A 124 12.30 -15.01 -2.33
N LEU A 125 11.15 -14.68 -2.93
CA LEU A 125 10.07 -15.61 -3.27
C LEU A 125 9.90 -15.71 -4.78
N PRO A 126 9.75 -16.94 -5.34
CA PRO A 126 9.95 -17.16 -6.77
C PRO A 126 8.86 -16.56 -7.68
N VAL A 127 7.69 -16.22 -7.16
CA VAL A 127 6.58 -15.74 -8.00
C VAL A 127 5.93 -14.50 -7.42
N SER A 128 5.83 -13.43 -8.20
CA SER A 128 5.04 -12.22 -7.90
C SER A 128 3.83 -12.11 -8.83
N ASN A 129 2.77 -11.41 -8.38
CA ASN A 129 1.69 -10.97 -9.25
C ASN A 129 2.00 -9.59 -9.88
N ALA A 130 1.13 -9.12 -10.77
CA ALA A 130 1.29 -7.85 -11.48
C ALA A 130 1.16 -6.61 -10.56
N SER A 131 0.59 -6.72 -9.42
CA SER A 131 0.41 -5.85 -8.25
C SER A 131 -0.97 -6.04 -7.61
N MET A 132 -1.12 -5.48 -6.42
CA MET A 132 -2.38 -5.36 -5.69
C MET A 132 -2.78 -3.89 -5.60
N TYR A 133 -3.92 -3.55 -4.98
CA TYR A 133 -4.35 -2.16 -4.86
C TYR A 133 -3.49 -1.37 -3.88
N ASP A 134 -3.24 -1.93 -2.70
CA ASP A 134 -2.38 -1.40 -1.64
C ASP A 134 -1.92 -2.52 -0.70
N GLY A 135 -1.03 -2.20 0.24
CA GLY A 135 -0.46 -3.18 1.15
C GLY A 135 -1.48 -3.78 2.13
N ALA A 136 -2.47 -3.00 2.56
CA ALA A 136 -3.48 -3.47 3.51
C ALA A 136 -4.41 -4.48 2.84
N THR A 137 -4.92 -4.18 1.64
CA THR A 137 -5.74 -5.12 0.87
C THR A 137 -4.93 -6.32 0.40
N ALA A 138 -3.65 -6.17 0.06
CA ALA A 138 -2.78 -7.30 -0.26
C ALA A 138 -2.65 -8.27 0.93
N THR A 139 -2.54 -7.74 2.16
CA THR A 139 -2.48 -8.54 3.38
C THR A 139 -3.83 -9.25 3.64
N ALA A 140 -4.95 -8.57 3.44
CA ALA A 140 -6.28 -9.16 3.57
C ALA A 140 -6.52 -10.27 2.54
N GLU A 141 -6.09 -10.10 1.31
CA GLU A 141 -6.18 -11.13 0.27
C GLU A 141 -5.29 -12.34 0.56
N ALA A 142 -4.12 -12.14 1.21
CA ALA A 142 -3.28 -13.23 1.69
C ALA A 142 -3.99 -14.03 2.81
N MET A 143 -4.66 -13.34 3.74
CA MET A 143 -5.51 -13.95 4.77
C MET A 143 -6.62 -14.82 4.15
N LEU A 144 -7.37 -14.26 3.20
CA LEU A 144 -8.45 -14.99 2.52
C LEU A 144 -7.92 -16.18 1.72
N MET A 145 -6.76 -16.02 1.07
CA MET A 145 -6.10 -17.12 0.34
C MET A 145 -5.72 -18.25 1.28
N ALA A 146 -5.16 -17.96 2.46
CA ALA A 146 -4.79 -18.96 3.46
C ALA A 146 -6.03 -19.75 3.93
N ALA A 147 -7.11 -19.06 4.29
CA ALA A 147 -8.38 -19.67 4.67
C ALA A 147 -9.01 -20.52 3.54
N ALA A 148 -8.93 -20.08 2.28
CA ALA A 148 -9.47 -20.80 1.14
C ALA A 148 -8.66 -22.07 0.77
N ILE A 149 -7.35 -22.09 1.06
CA ILE A 149 -6.49 -23.24 0.79
C ILE A 149 -6.69 -24.33 1.84
N ASN A 150 -6.74 -23.95 3.10
CA ASN A 150 -6.91 -24.88 4.20
C ASN A 150 -8.38 -25.03 4.59
N ARG A 151 -9.11 -25.89 3.86
CA ARG A 151 -10.55 -26.12 4.09
C ARG A 151 -10.92 -26.65 5.47
N LYS A 152 -9.94 -27.08 6.28
CA LYS A 152 -10.15 -27.65 7.62
C LYS A 152 -9.87 -26.61 8.71
N ALA A 153 -9.28 -25.49 8.37
CA ALA A 153 -8.89 -24.43 9.28
C ALA A 153 -9.41 -23.08 8.77
N ASN A 154 -10.08 -22.33 9.62
CA ASN A 154 -10.62 -21.02 9.30
C ASN A 154 -10.06 -19.92 10.21
N THR A 155 -9.17 -20.28 11.14
CA THR A 155 -8.52 -19.31 12.02
C THR A 155 -7.25 -18.79 11.36
N VAL A 156 -7.09 -17.47 11.33
CA VAL A 156 -5.83 -16.81 10.96
C VAL A 156 -5.32 -16.02 12.16
N LEU A 157 -4.05 -16.25 12.50
CA LEU A 157 -3.38 -15.54 13.58
C LEU A 157 -2.64 -14.33 13.01
N VAL A 158 -2.74 -13.20 13.70
CA VAL A 158 -2.08 -11.95 13.30
C VAL A 158 -1.30 -11.40 14.48
N SER A 159 -0.06 -10.99 14.26
CA SER A 159 0.71 -10.34 15.31
C SER A 159 0.03 -9.05 15.79
N GLU A 160 0.06 -8.80 17.10
CA GLU A 160 -0.36 -7.53 17.71
C GLU A 160 0.47 -6.35 17.20
N THR A 161 1.68 -6.60 16.70
CA THR A 161 2.63 -5.58 16.24
C THR A 161 2.44 -5.17 14.78
N ILE A 162 1.38 -5.65 14.11
CA ILE A 162 1.02 -5.19 12.76
C ILE A 162 0.47 -3.77 12.78
N ASP A 163 0.60 -3.03 11.67
CA ASP A 163 0.00 -1.69 11.53
C ASP A 163 -1.51 -1.75 11.86
N PRO A 164 -2.00 -0.92 12.80
CA PRO A 164 -3.41 -0.86 13.17
C PRO A 164 -4.37 -0.62 12.00
N LYS A 165 -3.93 0.08 10.94
CA LYS A 165 -4.73 0.30 9.73
C LYS A 165 -4.88 -1.00 8.94
N ILE A 166 -3.81 -1.78 8.84
CA ILE A 166 -3.87 -3.13 8.24
C ILE A 166 -4.78 -4.02 9.06
N MET A 167 -4.65 -4.02 10.39
CA MET A 167 -5.53 -4.78 11.29
C MET A 167 -7.01 -4.43 11.07
N ALA A 168 -7.36 -3.14 10.94
CA ALA A 168 -8.74 -2.71 10.69
C ALA A 168 -9.29 -3.25 9.36
N VAL A 169 -8.46 -3.29 8.31
CA VAL A 169 -8.83 -3.89 7.02
C VAL A 169 -9.01 -5.40 7.15
N LEU A 170 -8.07 -6.09 7.83
CA LEU A 170 -8.18 -7.53 8.09
C LEU A 170 -9.46 -7.88 8.85
N GLN A 171 -9.81 -7.12 9.88
CA GLN A 171 -11.06 -7.31 10.65
C GLN A 171 -12.30 -7.16 9.77
N THR A 172 -12.31 -6.15 8.88
CA THR A 172 -13.42 -5.94 7.94
C THR A 172 -13.57 -7.14 7.00
N TYR A 173 -12.49 -7.57 6.37
CA TYR A 173 -12.52 -8.72 5.47
C TYR A 173 -12.87 -10.02 6.20
N ALA A 174 -12.30 -10.23 7.38
CA ALA A 174 -12.57 -11.41 8.21
C ALA A 174 -14.05 -11.51 8.59
N HIS A 175 -14.67 -10.38 8.98
CA HIS A 175 -16.10 -10.33 9.32
C HIS A 175 -16.99 -10.77 8.15
N PHE A 176 -16.80 -10.19 6.96
CA PHE A 176 -17.67 -10.49 5.81
C PHE A 176 -17.35 -11.81 5.12
N CYS A 177 -16.14 -12.31 5.26
CA CYS A 177 -15.71 -13.60 4.70
C CYS A 177 -15.72 -14.74 5.73
N HIS A 178 -16.17 -14.48 6.94
CA HIS A 178 -16.31 -15.47 8.04
C HIS A 178 -14.98 -16.14 8.41
N VAL A 179 -13.87 -15.41 8.38
CA VAL A 179 -12.56 -15.85 8.88
C VAL A 179 -12.48 -15.56 10.38
N ASP A 180 -12.04 -16.54 11.18
CA ASP A 180 -11.78 -16.36 12.62
C ASP A 180 -10.39 -15.72 12.79
N LEU A 181 -10.36 -14.39 13.00
CA LEU A 181 -9.13 -13.63 13.15
C LEU A 181 -8.77 -13.49 14.62
N LYS A 182 -7.57 -13.98 15.01
CA LYS A 182 -7.05 -13.91 16.39
C LYS A 182 -5.70 -13.22 16.43
N THR A 183 -5.47 -12.46 17.50
CA THR A 183 -4.23 -11.69 17.69
C THR A 183 -3.23 -12.50 18.52
N ILE A 184 -2.00 -12.57 18.05
CA ILE A 184 -0.86 -13.10 18.81
C ILE A 184 -0.32 -11.97 19.68
N PRO A 185 -0.29 -12.11 21.02
CA PRO A 185 0.25 -11.08 21.91
C PRO A 185 1.71 -10.74 21.61
N SER A 186 2.09 -9.52 21.95
CA SER A 186 3.48 -9.04 21.88
C SER A 186 4.16 -9.03 23.24
N ASN A 187 5.49 -9.11 23.24
CA ASN A 187 6.34 -8.93 24.41
C ASN A 187 7.42 -7.90 24.07
N ASP A 188 7.44 -6.78 24.81
CA ASP A 188 8.33 -5.64 24.56
C ASP A 188 8.29 -5.19 23.09
N GLY A 189 7.07 -5.08 22.54
CA GLY A 189 6.82 -4.61 21.16
C GLY A 189 7.20 -5.62 20.06
N ALA A 190 7.53 -6.86 20.36
CA ALA A 190 7.81 -7.91 19.39
C ALA A 190 6.84 -9.09 19.55
N THR A 191 6.51 -9.79 18.47
CA THR A 191 5.61 -10.94 18.45
C THR A 191 6.13 -12.05 19.34
N ASP A 192 5.29 -12.54 20.26
CA ASP A 192 5.68 -13.58 21.20
C ASP A 192 5.59 -14.99 20.58
N ILE A 193 6.74 -15.64 20.42
CA ILE A 193 6.84 -16.99 19.82
C ILE A 193 6.20 -18.09 20.67
N ASP A 194 6.21 -17.95 22.00
CA ASP A 194 5.61 -18.95 22.88
C ASP A 194 4.09 -18.89 22.81
N ASN A 195 3.53 -17.68 22.73
CA ASN A 195 2.10 -17.48 22.44
C ASN A 195 1.73 -18.02 21.06
N LEU A 196 2.54 -17.77 20.01
CA LEU A 196 2.31 -18.36 18.70
C LEU A 196 2.25 -19.90 18.78
N ARG A 197 3.18 -20.55 19.46
CA ARG A 197 3.24 -22.01 19.64
C ARG A 197 1.99 -22.53 20.37
N ALA A 198 1.58 -21.87 21.44
CA ALA A 198 0.37 -22.24 22.18
C ALA A 198 -0.88 -22.11 21.28
N MET A 199 -1.04 -20.97 20.61
CA MET A 199 -2.22 -20.70 19.78
C MET A 199 -2.31 -21.63 18.56
N THR A 200 -1.20 -22.05 17.96
CA THR A 200 -1.19 -23.03 16.86
C THR A 200 -1.52 -24.44 17.32
N THR A 201 -1.27 -24.77 18.57
CA THR A 201 -1.63 -26.06 19.17
C THR A 201 -3.11 -26.13 19.55
N GLU A 202 -3.66 -25.03 20.04
CA GLU A 202 -5.06 -24.94 20.50
C GLU A 202 -6.07 -24.74 19.36
N ASN A 203 -5.63 -24.25 18.24
CA ASN A 203 -6.51 -23.87 17.11
C ASN A 203 -6.10 -24.60 15.83
N SER A 204 -7.08 -24.85 14.97
CA SER A 204 -6.83 -25.24 13.57
C SER A 204 -6.54 -23.99 12.74
N VAL A 205 -5.25 -23.66 12.56
CA VAL A 205 -4.79 -22.40 11.98
C VAL A 205 -4.55 -22.56 10.48
N ALA A 206 -5.11 -21.64 9.67
CA ALA A 206 -4.91 -21.57 8.23
C ALA A 206 -3.67 -20.78 7.84
N GLY A 207 -3.33 -19.76 8.63
CA GLY A 207 -2.18 -18.91 8.36
C GLY A 207 -1.82 -18.01 9.53
N VAL A 208 -0.58 -17.53 9.52
CA VAL A 208 -0.01 -16.59 10.49
C VAL A 208 0.54 -15.39 9.75
N ILE A 209 0.18 -14.17 10.19
CA ILE A 209 0.62 -12.90 9.59
C ILE A 209 1.50 -12.16 10.59
N VAL A 210 2.68 -11.75 10.15
CA VAL A 210 3.61 -10.87 10.87
C VAL A 210 4.03 -9.69 9.99
N GLN A 211 4.69 -8.68 10.56
CA GLN A 211 5.17 -7.51 9.83
C GLN A 211 6.65 -7.22 10.11
N GLN A 212 7.43 -6.91 9.06
CA GLN A 212 8.87 -6.63 9.16
C GLN A 212 9.29 -5.40 8.32
N PRO A 213 9.91 -4.34 8.92
CA PRO A 213 9.85 -4.07 10.35
C PRO A 213 8.41 -3.99 10.83
N ASN A 214 8.17 -4.21 12.12
CA ASN A 214 6.81 -4.13 12.63
C ASN A 214 6.33 -2.67 12.74
N TYR A 215 5.08 -2.44 13.17
CA TYR A 215 4.50 -1.10 13.26
C TYR A 215 5.32 -0.12 14.09
N TRP A 216 6.01 -0.62 15.10
CA TRP A 216 6.85 0.20 15.99
C TRP A 216 8.26 0.46 15.44
N GLY A 217 8.54 0.01 14.22
CA GLY A 217 9.84 0.08 13.56
C GLY A 217 10.83 -0.99 14.03
N ILE A 218 10.42 -1.90 14.90
CA ILE A 218 11.29 -2.95 15.47
C ILE A 218 11.62 -3.99 14.41
N ILE A 219 12.90 -4.38 14.36
CA ILE A 219 13.39 -5.52 13.58
C ILE A 219 13.19 -6.77 14.43
N GLU A 220 12.16 -7.57 14.09
CA GLU A 220 11.86 -8.79 14.82
C GLU A 220 12.70 -9.97 14.34
N ASN A 221 12.96 -10.91 15.23
CA ASN A 221 13.61 -12.18 14.91
C ASN A 221 12.58 -13.30 14.76
N TYR A 222 12.32 -13.70 13.51
CA TYR A 222 11.35 -14.75 13.18
C TYR A 222 11.94 -16.15 13.08
N THR A 223 13.09 -16.42 13.71
CA THR A 223 13.65 -17.78 13.77
C THR A 223 12.68 -18.75 14.44
N GLY A 224 12.33 -19.84 13.75
CA GLY A 224 11.41 -20.88 14.23
C GLY A 224 9.93 -20.60 13.98
N PHE A 225 9.54 -19.39 13.52
CA PHE A 225 8.14 -19.08 13.22
C PHE A 225 7.60 -19.91 12.06
N ALA A 226 8.36 -20.01 10.97
CA ALA A 226 7.99 -20.84 9.82
C ALA A 226 7.79 -22.30 10.20
N ASP A 227 8.70 -22.86 11.03
CA ASP A 227 8.63 -24.25 11.47
C ASP A 227 7.33 -24.50 12.27
N ILE A 228 7.00 -23.63 13.23
CA ILE A 228 5.76 -23.72 14.01
C ILE A 228 4.54 -23.67 13.10
N CYS A 229 4.52 -22.75 12.13
CA CYS A 229 3.41 -22.61 11.18
C CYS A 229 3.25 -23.86 10.31
N HIS A 230 4.35 -24.35 9.74
CA HIS A 230 4.33 -25.50 8.83
C HIS A 230 3.98 -26.81 9.55
N GLU A 231 4.45 -27.01 10.79
CA GLU A 231 4.05 -28.14 11.64
C GLU A 231 2.55 -28.15 11.93
N ALA A 232 1.93 -26.95 12.09
CA ALA A 232 0.49 -26.80 12.25
C ALA A 232 -0.29 -26.88 10.90
N GLY A 233 0.40 -26.99 9.77
CA GLY A 233 -0.20 -26.95 8.42
C GLY A 233 -0.72 -25.57 8.01
N ALA A 234 -0.25 -24.50 8.66
CA ALA A 234 -0.57 -23.12 8.40
C ALA A 234 0.44 -22.45 7.46
N LEU A 235 0.00 -21.44 6.68
CA LEU A 235 0.91 -20.61 5.90
C LEU A 235 1.58 -19.55 6.80
N PHE A 236 2.89 -19.37 6.63
CA PHE A 236 3.62 -18.25 7.22
C PHE A 236 3.64 -17.09 6.23
N MET A 237 3.01 -15.96 6.60
CA MET A 237 2.81 -14.79 5.74
C MET A 237 3.46 -13.56 6.38
N MET A 238 4.26 -12.86 5.60
CA MET A 238 4.99 -11.69 6.08
C MET A 238 4.56 -10.44 5.31
N ASN A 239 4.06 -9.43 6.03
CA ASN A 239 3.96 -8.06 5.52
C ASN A 239 5.33 -7.40 5.69
N ALA A 240 5.92 -6.91 4.60
CA ALA A 240 7.25 -6.33 4.63
C ALA A 240 7.31 -5.00 3.87
N ASN A 241 8.06 -4.03 4.41
CA ASN A 241 8.39 -2.81 3.68
C ASN A 241 9.50 -3.12 2.65
N PRO A 242 9.22 -3.02 1.34
CA PRO A 242 10.16 -3.50 0.34
C PRO A 242 11.47 -2.71 0.25
N SER A 243 11.49 -1.41 0.62
CA SER A 243 12.74 -0.63 0.62
C SER A 243 13.75 -1.12 1.66
N ASP A 244 13.25 -1.72 2.75
CA ASP A 244 14.07 -2.12 3.88
C ASP A 244 14.72 -3.49 3.65
N LEU A 245 14.14 -4.28 2.72
CA LEU A 245 14.68 -5.58 2.28
C LEU A 245 16.04 -5.45 1.57
N ALA A 246 16.47 -4.23 1.22
CA ALA A 246 17.84 -3.98 0.75
C ALA A 246 18.91 -4.28 1.82
N LEU A 247 18.55 -4.29 3.10
CA LEU A 247 19.46 -4.53 4.23
C LEU A 247 18.94 -5.62 5.16
N LEU A 248 17.65 -5.83 5.26
CA LEU A 248 17.04 -6.82 6.14
C LEU A 248 16.89 -8.15 5.44
N LYS A 249 16.88 -9.22 6.24
CA LYS A 249 16.61 -10.57 5.77
C LYS A 249 15.24 -10.62 5.10
N SER A 250 15.20 -11.14 3.89
CA SER A 250 13.99 -11.21 3.07
C SER A 250 12.95 -12.21 3.62
N PRO A 251 11.65 -12.06 3.27
CA PRO A 251 10.64 -13.05 3.62
C PRO A 251 10.99 -14.48 3.19
N GLY A 252 11.57 -14.65 1.99
CA GLY A 252 12.03 -15.96 1.51
C GLY A 252 13.12 -16.58 2.39
N GLU A 253 14.08 -15.79 2.88
CA GLU A 253 15.10 -16.26 3.82
C GLU A 253 14.54 -16.59 5.22
N TRP A 254 13.37 -16.05 5.58
CA TRP A 254 12.61 -16.44 6.77
C TRP A 254 11.73 -17.68 6.53
N ASN A 255 11.78 -18.30 5.35
CA ASN A 255 10.92 -19.39 4.90
C ASN A 255 9.43 -19.03 4.90
N ALA A 256 9.09 -17.76 4.64
CA ALA A 256 7.72 -17.37 4.46
C ALA A 256 7.12 -17.98 3.17
N ASP A 257 5.85 -18.36 3.23
CA ASP A 257 5.11 -18.87 2.07
C ASP A 257 4.61 -17.73 1.18
N VAL A 258 4.32 -16.58 1.80
CA VAL A 258 3.78 -15.38 1.15
C VAL A 258 4.43 -14.14 1.74
N ALA A 259 4.81 -13.21 0.86
CA ALA A 259 5.17 -11.84 1.20
C ALA A 259 4.16 -10.89 0.59
N VAL A 260 3.67 -9.95 1.39
CA VAL A 260 2.78 -8.85 0.98
C VAL A 260 3.32 -7.54 1.52
N GLY A 261 2.80 -6.44 1.06
CA GLY A 261 3.13 -5.14 1.63
C GLY A 261 2.81 -3.99 0.69
N GLU A 262 3.21 -2.80 1.14
CA GLU A 262 3.02 -1.54 0.45
C GLU A 262 4.30 -1.12 -0.27
N GLY A 263 4.20 -0.91 -1.58
CA GLY A 263 5.33 -0.51 -2.42
C GLY A 263 5.60 1.00 -2.47
N GLN A 264 4.87 1.81 -1.70
CA GLN A 264 5.04 3.26 -1.67
C GLN A 264 6.49 3.68 -1.40
N SER A 265 7.18 2.95 -0.52
CA SER A 265 8.57 3.22 -0.14
C SER A 265 9.59 3.06 -1.29
N LEU A 266 9.18 2.52 -2.43
CA LEU A 266 9.99 2.42 -3.64
C LEU A 266 9.82 3.66 -4.55
N GLY A 267 9.95 4.84 -3.97
CA GLY A 267 9.99 6.12 -4.66
C GLY A 267 8.65 6.67 -5.12
N ILE A 268 7.51 6.14 -4.65
CA ILE A 268 6.20 6.74 -4.87
C ILE A 268 6.02 7.90 -3.89
N PRO A 269 5.66 9.11 -4.35
CA PRO A 269 5.43 10.22 -3.44
C PRO A 269 4.23 9.97 -2.53
N MET A 270 4.19 10.60 -1.35
CA MET A 270 3.09 10.44 -0.38
C MET A 270 1.73 10.83 -0.94
N SER A 271 1.67 11.83 -1.82
CA SER A 271 0.49 12.22 -2.64
C SER A 271 -0.83 12.25 -1.88
N TRP A 272 -0.84 12.74 -0.64
CA TRP A 272 -2.03 12.88 0.19
C TRP A 272 -2.83 11.56 0.41
N GLY A 273 -2.15 10.42 0.35
CA GLY A 273 -2.76 9.12 0.56
C GLY A 273 -2.89 8.24 -0.69
N GLY A 274 -2.21 8.56 -1.77
CA GLY A 274 -2.13 7.69 -2.93
C GLY A 274 -2.38 8.36 -4.29
N PRO A 275 -2.46 7.54 -5.35
CA PRO A 275 -2.49 6.06 -5.32
C PRO A 275 -1.14 5.45 -4.93
N TYR A 276 -1.21 4.30 -4.22
CA TYR A 276 -0.04 3.51 -3.84
C TYR A 276 0.00 2.17 -4.58
N LEU A 277 0.73 1.19 -4.06
CA LEU A 277 0.98 -0.06 -4.77
C LEU A 277 1.12 -1.23 -3.82
N GLY A 278 0.10 -2.08 -3.72
CA GLY A 278 0.25 -3.37 -3.05
C GLY A 278 1.06 -4.35 -3.87
N TYR A 279 1.78 -5.26 -3.21
CA TYR A 279 2.42 -6.39 -3.86
C TYR A 279 2.09 -7.70 -3.14
N MET A 280 2.19 -8.81 -3.87
CA MET A 280 2.06 -10.15 -3.31
C MET A 280 3.00 -11.11 -4.04
N CYS A 281 3.98 -11.62 -3.31
CA CYS A 281 4.89 -12.67 -3.74
C CYS A 281 4.61 -13.96 -2.98
N GLY A 282 5.03 -15.11 -3.50
CA GLY A 282 4.85 -16.37 -2.80
C GLY A 282 5.51 -17.54 -3.50
N THR A 283 5.45 -18.69 -2.86
CA THR A 283 6.00 -19.94 -3.38
C THR A 283 5.26 -20.41 -4.64
N GLU A 284 5.92 -21.22 -5.47
CA GLU A 284 5.32 -21.79 -6.69
C GLU A 284 4.05 -22.60 -6.43
N LYS A 285 4.00 -23.30 -5.30
CA LYS A 285 2.83 -24.11 -4.89
C LYS A 285 1.55 -23.28 -4.78
N LEU A 286 1.70 -21.98 -4.44
CA LEU A 286 0.59 -21.05 -4.25
C LEU A 286 0.21 -20.29 -5.53
N MET A 287 0.98 -20.39 -6.62
CA MET A 287 0.81 -19.60 -7.83
C MET A 287 -0.62 -19.66 -8.39
N ARG A 288 -1.25 -20.84 -8.41
CA ARG A 288 -2.63 -21.02 -8.91
C ARG A 288 -3.72 -20.60 -7.93
N LYS A 289 -3.38 -20.29 -6.69
CA LYS A 289 -4.33 -19.90 -5.63
C LYS A 289 -4.25 -18.41 -5.31
N ARG A 290 -3.16 -17.77 -5.69
CA ARG A 290 -2.91 -16.36 -5.40
C ARG A 290 -3.79 -15.44 -6.24
N PRO A 291 -4.38 -14.37 -5.66
CA PRO A 291 -5.12 -13.36 -6.39
C PRO A 291 -4.21 -12.49 -7.26
N GLY A 292 -4.84 -11.69 -8.10
CA GLY A 292 -4.16 -10.76 -9.00
C GLY A 292 -3.65 -11.42 -10.28
N ARG A 293 -3.37 -10.58 -11.27
CA ARG A 293 -2.88 -11.02 -12.58
C ARG A 293 -1.44 -11.48 -12.52
N ILE A 294 -1.07 -12.35 -13.43
CA ILE A 294 0.31 -12.79 -13.64
C ILE A 294 0.59 -12.70 -15.14
N VAL A 295 1.66 -11.99 -15.48
CA VAL A 295 2.21 -11.93 -16.83
C VAL A 295 3.27 -13.03 -16.96
N GLY A 296 3.18 -13.79 -18.04
CA GLY A 296 4.15 -14.82 -18.41
C GLY A 296 4.90 -14.42 -19.67
N GLN A 297 6.10 -14.97 -19.83
CA GLN A 297 6.90 -14.88 -21.05
C GLN A 297 6.63 -16.09 -21.95
N THR A 298 6.56 -15.87 -23.27
CA THR A 298 6.42 -16.88 -24.28
C THR A 298 7.17 -16.46 -25.56
N ILE A 299 6.98 -17.19 -26.63
CA ILE A 299 7.48 -16.84 -27.97
C ILE A 299 6.28 -16.65 -28.92
N ASP A 300 6.42 -15.78 -29.91
CA ASP A 300 5.45 -15.57 -30.98
C ASP A 300 5.68 -16.52 -32.19
N GLU A 301 4.95 -16.32 -33.28
CA GLU A 301 5.06 -17.15 -34.49
C GLU A 301 6.43 -17.01 -35.20
N ASP A 302 7.15 -15.93 -34.93
CA ASP A 302 8.50 -15.66 -35.46
C ASP A 302 9.61 -16.11 -34.49
N ASP A 303 9.31 -16.90 -33.46
CA ASP A 303 10.22 -17.31 -32.37
C ASP A 303 10.80 -16.13 -31.55
N LYS A 304 10.13 -14.96 -31.57
CA LYS A 304 10.54 -13.80 -30.78
C LYS A 304 9.90 -13.82 -29.39
N ARG A 305 10.66 -13.40 -28.40
CA ARG A 305 10.18 -13.24 -27.03
C ARG A 305 8.99 -12.28 -26.97
N CYS A 306 7.91 -12.72 -26.39
CA CYS A 306 6.72 -11.90 -26.12
C CYS A 306 6.11 -12.21 -24.75
N PHE A 307 5.12 -11.42 -24.34
CA PHE A 307 4.50 -11.50 -23.04
C PHE A 307 2.98 -11.63 -23.16
N VAL A 308 2.39 -12.39 -22.24
CA VAL A 308 0.93 -12.67 -22.23
C VAL A 308 0.40 -12.68 -20.81
N LEU A 309 -0.89 -12.39 -20.64
CA LEU A 309 -1.60 -12.69 -19.39
C LEU A 309 -1.78 -14.19 -19.24
N THR A 310 -1.43 -14.70 -18.05
CA THR A 310 -1.54 -16.13 -17.75
C THR A 310 -2.55 -16.39 -16.63
N LEU A 311 -3.00 -17.64 -16.49
CA LEU A 311 -3.86 -18.12 -15.41
C LEU A 311 -5.15 -17.29 -15.20
N GLN A 312 -5.69 -16.69 -16.25
CA GLN A 312 -6.87 -15.81 -16.20
C GLN A 312 -8.13 -16.50 -15.67
N ALA A 313 -8.21 -17.82 -15.77
CA ALA A 313 -9.36 -18.61 -15.28
C ALA A 313 -9.67 -18.45 -13.78
N ARG A 314 -8.76 -17.83 -12.99
CA ARG A 314 -8.95 -17.52 -11.58
C ARG A 314 -9.70 -16.20 -11.36
N GLU A 315 -9.70 -15.31 -12.35
CA GLU A 315 -10.16 -13.95 -12.23
C GLU A 315 -11.68 -13.84 -12.07
N GLN A 316 -12.13 -12.78 -11.39
CA GLN A 316 -13.53 -12.54 -11.04
C GLN A 316 -14.44 -12.45 -12.28
N HIS A 317 -13.98 -11.83 -13.37
CA HIS A 317 -14.79 -11.70 -14.60
C HIS A 317 -15.06 -13.04 -15.28
N ILE A 318 -14.27 -14.09 -15.00
CA ILE A 318 -14.50 -15.46 -15.49
C ILE A 318 -15.27 -16.27 -14.46
N ARG A 319 -14.83 -16.30 -13.20
CA ARG A 319 -15.42 -17.12 -12.14
C ARG A 319 -16.64 -16.50 -11.47
N ARG A 320 -16.86 -15.21 -11.63
CA ARG A 320 -17.97 -14.48 -11.02
C ARG A 320 -18.02 -14.70 -9.50
N GLN A 321 -19.15 -15.20 -8.97
CA GLN A 321 -19.36 -15.48 -7.55
C GLN A 321 -18.44 -16.56 -6.96
N LYS A 322 -17.81 -17.39 -7.80
CA LYS A 322 -16.90 -18.46 -7.38
C LYS A 322 -15.42 -18.01 -7.40
N ALA A 323 -15.16 -16.75 -7.69
CA ALA A 323 -13.81 -16.20 -7.60
C ALA A 323 -13.34 -16.15 -6.15
N THR A 324 -12.07 -16.41 -5.92
CA THR A 324 -11.47 -16.34 -4.57
C THR A 324 -11.15 -14.93 -4.14
N SER A 325 -11.20 -13.95 -5.04
CA SER A 325 -10.88 -12.56 -4.82
C SER A 325 -11.69 -11.65 -5.74
N ASN A 326 -11.95 -10.43 -5.29
CA ASN A 326 -12.56 -9.37 -6.08
C ASN A 326 -11.53 -8.49 -6.82
N ILE A 327 -10.25 -8.82 -6.74
CA ILE A 327 -9.20 -8.11 -7.49
C ILE A 327 -9.48 -8.26 -8.98
N CYS A 328 -9.70 -7.13 -9.65
CA CYS A 328 -9.97 -7.06 -11.09
C CYS A 328 -8.80 -6.41 -11.83
N SER A 329 -8.58 -5.13 -11.58
CA SER A 329 -7.42 -4.39 -12.07
C SER A 329 -6.31 -4.42 -11.02
N ASN A 330 -5.11 -4.02 -11.42
CA ASN A 330 -3.99 -3.79 -10.55
C ASN A 330 -3.60 -2.30 -10.60
N GLN A 331 -2.59 -1.88 -9.87
CA GLN A 331 -2.01 -0.53 -9.91
C GLN A 331 -0.92 -0.46 -10.98
N SER A 332 -1.28 -0.66 -12.24
CA SER A 332 -0.31 -0.85 -13.33
C SER A 332 0.63 0.35 -13.50
N LEU A 333 0.11 1.59 -13.42
CA LEU A 333 0.94 2.80 -13.55
C LEU A 333 1.91 2.93 -12.37
N MET A 334 1.50 2.57 -11.16
CA MET A 334 2.38 2.56 -9.99
C MET A 334 3.39 1.41 -10.05
N ALA A 335 3.02 0.26 -10.63
CA ALA A 335 3.97 -0.81 -10.91
C ALA A 335 5.06 -0.36 -11.90
N LEU A 336 4.71 0.42 -12.94
CA LEU A 336 5.68 1.05 -13.83
C LEU A 336 6.58 2.03 -13.06
N TRP A 337 6.02 2.85 -12.18
CA TRP A 337 6.76 3.77 -11.31
C TRP A 337 7.85 3.04 -10.53
N VAL A 338 7.47 1.98 -9.84
CA VAL A 338 8.38 1.15 -9.04
C VAL A 338 9.42 0.44 -9.91
N THR A 339 9.02 -0.06 -11.08
CA THR A 339 9.94 -0.70 -12.03
C THR A 339 11.04 0.28 -12.47
N ILE A 340 10.65 1.51 -12.81
CA ILE A 340 11.60 2.56 -13.19
C ILE A 340 12.49 2.93 -11.99
N TYR A 341 11.90 3.09 -10.80
CA TYR A 341 12.64 3.40 -9.58
C TYR A 341 13.72 2.35 -9.30
N LEU A 342 13.33 1.08 -9.26
CA LEU A 342 14.27 -0.02 -9.00
C LEU A 342 15.35 -0.13 -10.09
N SER A 343 14.99 0.14 -11.37
CA SER A 343 15.96 0.14 -12.47
C SER A 343 17.00 1.26 -12.34
N ILE A 344 16.59 2.45 -11.87
CA ILE A 344 17.48 3.61 -11.67
C ILE A 344 18.37 3.42 -10.45
N MET A 345 17.75 3.03 -9.33
CA MET A 345 18.46 2.86 -8.08
C MET A 345 19.43 1.68 -8.13
N GLY A 346 19.01 0.59 -8.77
CA GLY A 346 19.75 -0.65 -8.76
C GLY A 346 20.01 -1.17 -7.33
N LYS A 347 20.77 -2.22 -7.22
CA LYS A 347 21.11 -2.83 -5.93
C LYS A 347 21.82 -1.86 -4.97
N GLU A 348 22.82 -1.15 -5.48
CA GLU A 348 23.65 -0.27 -4.65
C GLU A 348 22.90 1.00 -4.23
N GLY A 349 22.11 1.62 -5.11
CA GLY A 349 21.33 2.81 -4.77
C GLY A 349 20.24 2.49 -3.74
N LEU A 350 19.54 1.36 -3.89
CA LEU A 350 18.54 0.94 -2.91
C LEU A 350 19.17 0.67 -1.53
N LYS A 351 20.33 0.00 -1.51
CA LYS A 351 21.08 -0.26 -0.29
C LYS A 351 21.55 1.03 0.38
N GLN A 352 22.07 1.98 -0.41
CA GLN A 352 22.50 3.29 0.13
C GLN A 352 21.34 4.08 0.71
N ALA A 353 20.18 4.13 0.04
CA ALA A 353 18.99 4.81 0.54
C ALA A 353 18.49 4.18 1.87
N ALA A 354 18.46 2.86 1.95
CA ALA A 354 18.12 2.13 3.18
C ALA A 354 19.11 2.40 4.31
N GLN A 355 20.42 2.42 4.03
CA GLN A 355 21.46 2.71 5.01
C GLN A 355 21.39 4.14 5.54
N LEU A 356 21.15 5.12 4.66
CA LEU A 356 20.98 6.53 5.06
C LEU A 356 19.76 6.69 5.95
N SER A 357 18.64 6.04 5.61
CA SER A 357 17.41 6.05 6.42
C SER A 357 17.66 5.47 7.81
N CYS A 358 18.30 4.31 7.90
CA CYS A 358 18.63 3.65 9.15
C CYS A 358 19.60 4.51 10.00
N ASN A 359 20.70 4.98 9.42
CA ASN A 359 21.69 5.79 10.12
C ASN A 359 21.07 7.11 10.62
N GLY A 360 20.26 7.77 9.81
CA GLY A 360 19.56 9.00 10.19
C GLY A 360 18.60 8.79 11.36
N ALA A 361 17.87 7.68 11.37
CA ALA A 361 16.94 7.33 12.45
C ALA A 361 17.67 7.07 13.77
N HIS A 362 18.76 6.31 13.74
CA HIS A 362 19.58 6.07 14.93
C HIS A 362 20.24 7.37 15.43
N TYR A 363 20.71 8.21 14.51
CA TYR A 363 21.23 9.53 14.88
C TYR A 363 20.17 10.41 15.57
N LEU A 364 18.96 10.51 14.99
CA LEU A 364 17.85 11.26 15.60
C LEU A 364 17.49 10.69 16.96
N TYR A 365 17.39 9.38 17.08
CA TYR A 365 17.08 8.70 18.34
C TYR A 365 18.09 9.08 19.43
N ASP A 366 19.38 8.97 19.16
CA ASP A 366 20.43 9.32 20.11
C ASP A 366 20.37 10.80 20.50
N GLN A 367 20.16 11.70 19.53
CA GLN A 367 20.04 13.14 19.81
C GLN A 367 18.82 13.46 20.69
N LEU A 368 17.67 12.82 20.45
CA LEU A 368 16.48 12.99 21.30
C LEU A 368 16.73 12.53 22.73
N LEU A 369 17.36 11.37 22.92
CA LEU A 369 17.69 10.87 24.26
C LEU A 369 18.70 11.79 24.99
N HIS A 370 19.69 12.34 24.28
CA HIS A 370 20.67 13.27 24.86
C HIS A 370 20.05 14.56 25.40
N THR A 371 18.85 14.95 24.93
CA THR A 371 18.14 16.12 25.53
C THR A 371 17.65 15.85 26.95
N GLY A 372 17.60 14.61 27.40
CA GLY A 372 17.03 14.20 28.68
C GLY A 372 15.49 14.29 28.75
N ARG A 373 14.83 14.78 27.69
CA ARG A 373 13.38 14.95 27.61
C ARG A 373 12.68 13.70 27.05
N PHE A 374 13.43 12.83 26.38
CA PHE A 374 12.92 11.61 25.76
C PHE A 374 13.50 10.36 26.40
N LYS A 375 12.69 9.28 26.44
CA LYS A 375 13.10 7.97 26.92
C LYS A 375 12.68 6.88 25.91
N PRO A 376 13.44 5.78 25.80
CA PRO A 376 13.03 4.61 25.01
C PRO A 376 11.69 4.09 25.48
N VAL A 377 10.83 3.66 24.52
CA VAL A 377 9.60 2.90 24.83
C VAL A 377 9.86 1.41 24.76
N PHE A 378 10.66 0.98 23.79
CA PHE A 378 11.06 -0.42 23.60
C PHE A 378 12.57 -0.58 23.68
N ASN A 379 13.00 -1.74 24.14
CA ASN A 379 14.43 -2.09 24.22
C ASN A 379 14.78 -3.16 23.17
N LYS A 380 14.48 -2.84 21.90
CA LYS A 380 14.67 -3.73 20.75
C LYS A 380 15.37 -2.99 19.62
N PRO A 381 16.09 -3.71 18.73
CA PRO A 381 16.66 -3.09 17.54
C PRO A 381 15.53 -2.57 16.63
N PHE A 382 15.74 -1.39 16.06
CA PHE A 382 14.80 -0.79 15.10
C PHE A 382 15.52 -0.43 13.79
N PHE A 383 14.75 -0.20 12.73
CA PHE A 383 15.31 0.13 11.42
C PHE A 383 15.38 1.65 11.21
N ASN A 384 14.40 2.23 10.51
CA ASN A 384 14.34 3.65 10.20
C ASN A 384 13.18 4.36 10.90
N GLU A 385 12.45 3.65 11.74
CA GLU A 385 11.32 4.13 12.52
C GLU A 385 11.44 3.64 13.95
N PHE A 386 11.04 4.48 14.93
CA PHE A 386 11.18 4.16 16.34
C PHE A 386 10.18 4.94 17.19
N VAL A 387 9.95 4.47 18.41
CA VAL A 387 9.03 5.11 19.38
C VAL A 387 9.80 5.54 20.61
N VAL A 388 9.58 6.80 21.04
CA VAL A 388 10.10 7.37 22.28
C VAL A 388 8.99 8.02 23.10
N SER A 389 9.15 8.04 24.41
CA SER A 389 8.26 8.75 25.34
C SER A 389 8.82 10.13 25.64
N PHE A 390 8.00 11.16 25.53
CA PHE A 390 8.34 12.56 25.82
C PHE A 390 7.87 12.95 27.21
N ASP A 391 8.75 13.64 27.96
CA ASP A 391 8.45 14.19 29.28
C ASP A 391 7.87 15.61 29.16
N GLY A 392 6.64 15.70 28.65
CA GLY A 392 5.96 16.97 28.43
C GLY A 392 4.63 16.80 27.70
N ASP A 393 4.10 17.91 27.23
CA ASP A 393 2.88 17.96 26.41
C ASP A 393 3.25 17.72 24.95
N VAL A 394 2.85 16.56 24.42
CA VAL A 394 3.13 16.14 23.05
C VAL A 394 2.41 17.04 22.04
N GLU A 395 1.19 17.45 22.31
CA GLU A 395 0.42 18.31 21.40
C GLU A 395 1.05 19.71 21.30
N ALA A 396 1.47 20.26 22.43
CA ALA A 396 2.19 21.54 22.44
C ALA A 396 3.52 21.47 21.67
N LEU A 397 4.27 20.38 21.83
CA LEU A 397 5.53 20.15 21.10
C LEU A 397 5.28 20.01 19.59
N GLN A 398 4.29 19.22 19.16
CA GLN A 398 3.96 19.08 17.75
C GLN A 398 3.50 20.40 17.12
N ASN A 399 2.68 21.18 17.82
CA ASN A 399 2.24 22.50 17.37
C ASN A 399 3.43 23.46 17.23
N HIS A 400 4.38 23.43 18.17
CA HIS A 400 5.60 24.22 18.07
C HIS A 400 6.43 23.80 16.86
N TRP A 401 6.67 22.51 16.66
CA TRP A 401 7.40 22.02 15.49
C TRP A 401 6.74 22.40 14.16
N MET A 402 5.41 22.36 14.07
CA MET A 402 4.72 22.84 12.87
C MET A 402 4.97 24.34 12.60
N GLN A 403 5.11 25.18 13.65
CA GLN A 403 5.48 26.59 13.49
C GLN A 403 6.92 26.74 13.00
N GLU A 404 7.83 25.89 13.49
CA GLU A 404 9.24 25.87 13.09
C GLU A 404 9.51 25.15 11.73
N GLY A 405 8.47 24.67 11.04
CA GLY A 405 8.56 24.06 9.72
C GLY A 405 8.82 22.56 9.72
N PHE A 406 8.49 21.86 10.80
CA PHE A 406 8.64 20.41 10.92
C PHE A 406 7.30 19.70 11.15
N PHE A 407 7.16 18.52 10.54
CA PHE A 407 6.17 17.53 10.93
C PHE A 407 6.91 16.45 11.73
N GLY A 408 6.95 16.64 13.06
CA GLY A 408 7.81 15.94 14.01
C GLY A 408 7.11 14.75 14.67
N GLY A 409 7.16 13.58 14.03
CA GLY A 409 6.64 12.35 14.62
C GLY A 409 5.11 12.24 14.65
N ILE A 410 4.63 11.04 14.97
CA ILE A 410 3.20 10.72 15.11
C ILE A 410 2.96 10.36 16.57
N GLN A 411 1.96 10.97 17.18
CA GLN A 411 1.54 10.62 18.53
C GLN A 411 0.85 9.24 18.52
N THR A 412 1.43 8.28 19.25
CA THR A 412 0.90 6.92 19.37
C THR A 412 0.19 6.68 20.70
N SER A 413 0.49 7.48 21.71
CA SER A 413 -0.21 7.52 23.00
C SER A 413 -0.04 8.89 23.65
N LYS A 414 -0.58 9.09 24.87
CA LYS A 414 -0.52 10.38 25.58
C LYS A 414 0.90 10.99 25.65
N HIS A 415 1.92 10.15 25.78
CA HIS A 415 3.30 10.58 25.94
C HIS A 415 4.26 10.05 24.87
N ASN A 416 3.79 9.17 23.96
CA ASN A 416 4.68 8.52 23.01
C ASN A 416 4.56 9.15 21.63
N LEU A 417 5.72 9.33 21.01
CA LEU A 417 5.90 9.78 19.64
C LEU A 417 6.66 8.75 18.84
N MET A 418 6.18 8.45 17.65
CA MET A 418 6.83 7.61 16.67
C MET A 418 7.45 8.48 15.58
N PHE A 419 8.75 8.36 15.37
CA PHE A 419 9.52 9.06 14.36
C PHE A 419 9.95 8.11 13.27
N ALA A 420 10.01 8.62 12.03
CA ALA A 420 10.65 7.95 10.92
C ALA A 420 11.65 8.89 10.22
N VAL A 421 12.76 8.33 9.78
CA VAL A 421 13.76 9.04 9.01
C VAL A 421 13.97 8.35 7.68
N THR A 422 14.07 9.11 6.61
CA THR A 422 14.36 8.61 5.27
C THR A 422 15.68 9.19 4.76
N GLU A 423 16.16 8.70 3.62
CA GLU A 423 17.36 9.19 2.95
C GLU A 423 17.30 10.68 2.59
N GLN A 424 16.13 11.29 2.64
CA GLN A 424 15.95 12.72 2.38
C GLN A 424 16.31 13.61 3.56
N ARG A 425 16.43 13.05 4.77
CA ARG A 425 16.72 13.85 5.98
C ARG A 425 18.22 14.05 6.15
N THR A 426 18.64 15.33 6.13
CA THR A 426 20.03 15.67 6.36
C THR A 426 20.32 15.78 7.87
N LYS A 427 21.61 15.68 8.22
CA LYS A 427 22.06 15.88 9.61
C LYS A 427 21.63 17.26 10.15
N GLU A 428 21.76 18.31 9.33
CA GLU A 428 21.38 19.68 9.69
C GLU A 428 19.89 19.80 9.99
N GLN A 429 19.04 19.08 9.22
CA GLN A 429 17.59 19.06 9.48
C GLN A 429 17.27 18.35 10.79
N ILE A 430 17.97 17.24 11.09
CA ILE A 430 17.84 16.53 12.38
C ILE A 430 18.28 17.41 13.53
N ASP A 431 19.47 18.01 13.45
CA ASP A 431 20.01 18.89 14.48
C ASP A 431 19.06 20.09 14.74
N LYS A 432 18.48 20.66 13.67
CA LYS A 432 17.54 21.76 13.78
C LYS A 432 16.25 21.33 14.48
N LEU A 433 15.66 20.17 14.12
CA LEU A 433 14.49 19.63 14.82
C LEU A 433 14.76 19.47 16.31
N VAL A 434 15.89 18.87 16.67
CA VAL A 434 16.27 18.65 18.07
C VAL A 434 16.48 19.97 18.82
N SER A 435 17.06 20.99 18.18
CA SER A 435 17.30 22.29 18.78
C SER A 435 16.03 23.10 19.11
N THR A 436 14.88 22.68 18.52
CA THR A 436 13.57 23.33 18.75
C THR A 436 12.71 22.60 19.79
N ILE A 437 13.26 21.63 20.52
CA ILE A 437 12.56 20.96 21.62
C ILE A 437 12.36 21.89 22.79
N ILE A 438 11.12 22.04 23.24
CA ILE A 438 10.68 22.92 24.34
C ILE A 438 10.48 22.17 25.66
#